data_3ff762a2c3358f871add4dda904fad46
#
_entry.id   3ff762a2c3358f871add4dda904fad46
#
_cell.length_a   1.000
_cell.length_b   1.000
_cell.length_c   1.000
_cell.angle_alpha   90.00
_cell.angle_beta   90.00
_cell.angle_gamma   90.00
#
_symmetry.space_group_name_H-M   'P 1'
#
loop_
_entity.id
_entity.type
_entity.pdbx_description
1 polymer ?
#
loop_
_entity_poly.entity_id
_entity_poly.type
_entity_poly.pdbx_seq_one_letter_code
_entity_poly.pdbx_strand_id
1 'polypeptide(L)'
;MLFWFLRAEFDNMRDGIVYGALVGAGFNWFEAALYVAQNYAEHGVATYGLQLGARYALFGLGGHAMFTAMFGAFLGVATQTQYRWLRMLAPLAGLTLAIVAHMLFNVLPLVAAVESAAAGDPPARGEPFPNMGFVETFVSSSLLQLVIFLPFLLILAIALWRSGMWERRVIRDELADEVGRTVSADEYRDIVGDRMFRTRRIDRLQPRVSAALVNAQHELAFRKRRVRDAGENPEHDPLIAGWREEIGRLREVV
;
A
#
# COMPACT_ATOMS: atom_id res chain seq x y z
N MET A 1 -6.98 14.01 -5.60
CA MET A 1 -6.01 14.67 -6.48
C MET A 1 -4.99 13.70 -7.05
N LEU A 2 -4.20 12.98 -6.25
CA LEU A 2 -3.24 11.96 -6.72
C LEU A 2 -3.85 10.92 -7.68
N PHE A 3 -5.03 10.40 -7.40
CA PHE A 3 -5.73 9.44 -8.25
C PHE A 3 -6.00 9.95 -9.68
N TRP A 4 -6.25 11.25 -9.88
CA TRP A 4 -6.46 11.83 -11.20
C TRP A 4 -5.15 11.96 -11.99
N PHE A 5 -4.06 12.34 -11.33
CA PHE A 5 -2.77 12.51 -11.98
C PHE A 5 -2.04 11.18 -12.24
N LEU A 6 -2.23 10.20 -11.36
CA LEU A 6 -1.57 8.90 -11.44
C LEU A 6 -2.51 7.78 -11.92
N ARG A 7 -3.63 8.14 -12.55
CA ARG A 7 -4.63 7.15 -13.00
C ARG A 7 -4.05 6.10 -13.95
N ALA A 8 -3.05 6.45 -14.73
CA ALA A 8 -2.35 5.54 -15.62
C ALA A 8 -1.43 4.57 -14.87
N GLU A 9 -0.91 4.99 -13.72
CA GLU A 9 0.03 4.25 -12.87
C GLU A 9 -0.68 3.49 -11.72
N PHE A 10 -1.99 3.73 -11.55
CA PHE A 10 -2.77 3.16 -10.45
C PHE A 10 -3.54 1.93 -10.94
N ASP A 11 -2.87 0.81 -11.04
CA ASP A 11 -3.38 -0.38 -11.70
C ASP A 11 -3.89 -1.47 -10.76
N ASN A 12 -3.39 -1.48 -9.52
CA ASN A 12 -3.62 -2.59 -8.62
C ASN A 12 -3.68 -2.18 -7.15
N MET A 13 -3.97 -3.15 -6.29
CA MET A 13 -4.04 -2.96 -4.84
C MET A 13 -2.70 -2.54 -4.23
N ARG A 14 -1.57 -3.01 -4.78
CA ARG A 14 -0.23 -2.66 -4.29
C ARG A 14 0.04 -1.18 -4.44
N ASP A 15 -0.29 -0.61 -5.61
CA ASP A 15 -0.16 0.82 -5.88
C ASP A 15 -1.03 1.62 -4.92
N GLY A 16 -2.26 1.17 -4.71
CA GLY A 16 -3.17 1.77 -3.75
C GLY A 16 -2.61 1.83 -2.34
N ILE A 17 -2.02 0.72 -1.86
CA ILE A 17 -1.38 0.66 -0.54
C ILE A 17 -0.20 1.63 -0.47
N VAL A 18 0.68 1.62 -1.46
CA VAL A 18 1.88 2.48 -1.49
C VAL A 18 1.50 3.96 -1.51
N TYR A 19 0.64 4.36 -2.44
CA TYR A 19 0.21 5.76 -2.54
C TYR A 19 -0.59 6.21 -1.32
N GLY A 20 -1.46 5.35 -0.82
CA GLY A 20 -2.20 5.60 0.41
C GLY A 20 -1.25 5.78 1.61
N ALA A 21 -0.29 4.88 1.79
CA ALA A 21 0.69 4.97 2.86
C ALA A 21 1.52 6.27 2.79
N LEU A 22 1.96 6.67 1.60
CA LEU A 22 2.72 7.91 1.40
C LEU A 22 1.91 9.15 1.76
N VAL A 23 0.63 9.21 1.36
CA VAL A 23 -0.28 10.32 1.73
C VAL A 23 -0.44 10.40 3.24
N GLY A 24 -0.70 9.27 3.90
CA GLY A 24 -0.85 9.21 5.34
C GLY A 24 0.44 9.50 6.10
N ALA A 25 1.59 9.07 5.58
CA ALA A 25 2.89 9.39 6.16
C ALA A 25 3.16 10.91 6.13
N GLY A 26 2.81 11.58 5.03
CA GLY A 26 2.88 13.05 4.94
C GLY A 26 1.98 13.73 5.97
N PHE A 27 0.78 13.23 6.17
CA PHE A 27 -0.12 13.73 7.21
C PHE A 27 0.41 13.47 8.62
N ASN A 28 0.94 12.26 8.89
CA ASN A 28 1.59 11.92 10.16
C ASN A 28 2.71 12.91 10.52
N TRP A 29 3.52 13.29 9.52
CA TRP A 29 4.60 14.26 9.72
C TRP A 29 4.07 15.60 10.23
N PHE A 30 3.08 16.15 9.55
CA PHE A 30 2.49 17.44 9.91
C PHE A 30 1.82 17.37 11.30
N GLU A 31 1.03 16.33 11.54
CA GLU A 31 0.27 16.18 12.77
C GLU A 31 1.17 15.90 13.98
N ALA A 32 2.25 15.13 13.81
CA ALA A 32 3.21 14.88 14.89
C ALA A 32 3.84 16.20 15.37
N ALA A 33 4.27 17.05 14.46
CA ALA A 33 4.83 18.36 14.80
C ALA A 33 3.81 19.25 15.51
N LEU A 34 2.55 19.24 15.05
CA LEU A 34 1.46 20.01 15.64
C LEU A 34 1.21 19.58 17.11
N TYR A 35 1.09 18.27 17.36
CA TYR A 35 0.85 17.78 18.71
C TYR A 35 2.04 17.98 19.65
N VAL A 36 3.27 17.89 19.17
CA VAL A 36 4.46 18.24 19.99
C VAL A 36 4.43 19.72 20.37
N ALA A 37 4.15 20.61 19.41
CA ALA A 37 4.06 22.05 19.67
C ALA A 37 2.91 22.39 20.62
N GLN A 38 1.75 21.78 20.44
CA GLN A 38 0.57 22.00 21.30
C GLN A 38 0.85 21.54 22.73
N ASN A 39 1.37 20.33 22.94
CA ASN A 39 1.70 19.84 24.28
C ASN A 39 2.78 20.70 24.96
N TYR A 40 3.76 21.19 24.20
CA TYR A 40 4.75 22.10 24.74
C TYR A 40 4.13 23.45 25.19
N ALA A 41 3.22 23.98 24.39
CA ALA A 41 2.55 25.24 24.72
C ALA A 41 1.62 25.12 25.93
N GLU A 42 0.92 23.98 26.07
CA GLU A 42 -0.07 23.77 27.15
C GLU A 42 0.56 23.27 28.46
N HIS A 43 1.63 22.47 28.37
CA HIS A 43 2.18 21.76 29.52
C HIS A 43 3.70 21.94 29.74
N GLY A 44 4.38 22.63 28.82
CA GLY A 44 5.83 22.84 28.88
C GLY A 44 6.66 21.61 28.52
N VAL A 45 6.02 20.53 28.03
CA VAL A 45 6.67 19.25 27.73
C VAL A 45 6.49 18.86 26.26
N ALA A 46 7.61 18.54 25.60
CA ALA A 46 7.62 18.06 24.22
C ALA A 46 7.51 16.53 24.18
N THR A 47 6.38 16.01 23.73
CA THR A 47 6.04 14.57 23.75
C THR A 47 6.61 13.81 22.54
N TYR A 48 7.89 13.98 22.25
CA TYR A 48 8.54 13.36 21.06
C TYR A 48 8.43 11.83 21.07
N GLY A 49 8.73 11.18 22.19
CA GLY A 49 8.69 9.72 22.32
C GLY A 49 7.32 9.15 21.99
N LEU A 50 6.27 9.74 22.55
CA LEU A 50 4.88 9.37 22.29
C LEU A 50 4.50 9.57 20.81
N GLN A 51 4.76 10.75 20.26
CA GLN A 51 4.36 11.06 18.88
C GLN A 51 5.11 10.20 17.84
N LEU A 52 6.40 9.97 18.06
CA LEU A 52 7.19 9.10 17.20
C LEU A 52 6.77 7.63 17.34
N GLY A 53 6.55 7.13 18.56
CA GLY A 53 6.08 5.76 18.78
C GLY A 53 4.69 5.51 18.20
N ALA A 54 3.77 6.45 18.37
CA ALA A 54 2.41 6.32 17.87
C ALA A 54 2.29 6.36 16.33
N ARG A 55 3.17 7.08 15.64
CA ARG A 55 3.03 7.35 14.20
C ARG A 55 4.08 6.70 13.33
N TYR A 56 5.30 6.52 13.84
CA TYR A 56 6.43 6.02 13.06
C TYR A 56 6.91 4.65 13.49
N ALA A 57 6.35 4.08 14.57
CA ALA A 57 6.50 2.66 14.87
C ALA A 57 6.03 1.80 13.68
N LEU A 58 6.45 0.56 13.63
CA LEU A 58 6.13 -0.35 12.52
C LEU A 58 6.62 0.18 11.15
N PHE A 59 7.82 0.74 11.12
CA PHE A 59 8.44 1.26 9.88
C PHE A 59 7.65 2.40 9.22
N GLY A 60 7.00 3.23 10.00
CA GLY A 60 6.18 4.34 9.50
C GLY A 60 4.76 3.95 9.06
N LEU A 61 4.36 2.70 9.28
CA LEU A 61 3.01 2.23 8.95
C LEU A 61 2.00 2.50 10.08
N GLY A 62 2.40 3.19 11.16
CA GLY A 62 1.48 3.60 12.22
C GLY A 62 0.58 4.78 11.84
N GLY A 63 -0.52 4.94 12.56
CA GLY A 63 -1.42 6.09 12.41
C GLY A 63 -1.99 6.24 11.00
N HIS A 64 -1.97 7.46 10.47
CA HIS A 64 -2.58 7.79 9.18
C HIS A 64 -2.00 7.05 7.99
N ALA A 65 -0.71 6.67 8.01
CA ALA A 65 -0.13 5.84 6.95
C ALA A 65 -0.88 4.51 6.79
N MET A 66 -1.25 3.86 7.91
CA MET A 66 -2.04 2.64 7.91
C MET A 66 -3.47 2.89 7.44
N PHE A 67 -4.15 3.92 7.94
CA PHE A 67 -5.55 4.21 7.59
C PHE A 67 -5.70 4.49 6.11
N THR A 68 -4.85 5.35 5.57
CA THR A 68 -4.89 5.69 4.14
C THR A 68 -4.38 4.56 3.25
N ALA A 69 -3.44 3.70 3.71
CA ALA A 69 -3.04 2.49 3.00
C ALA A 69 -4.20 1.51 2.86
N MET A 70 -5.01 1.32 3.91
CA MET A 70 -6.22 0.49 3.85
C MET A 70 -7.21 1.03 2.83
N PHE A 71 -7.52 2.32 2.89
CA PHE A 71 -8.38 2.94 1.89
C PHE A 71 -7.83 2.78 0.47
N GLY A 72 -6.53 3.04 0.27
CA GLY A 72 -5.83 2.86 -1.00
C GLY A 72 -5.88 1.41 -1.51
N ALA A 73 -5.73 0.42 -0.63
CA ALA A 73 -5.86 -0.99 -0.98
C ALA A 73 -7.21 -1.30 -1.65
N PHE A 74 -8.29 -0.81 -1.07
CA PHE A 74 -9.64 -1.03 -1.59
C PHE A 74 -9.92 -0.22 -2.86
N LEU A 75 -9.29 0.96 -3.02
CA LEU A 75 -9.28 1.66 -4.31
C LEU A 75 -8.61 0.81 -5.39
N GLY A 76 -7.48 0.17 -5.06
CA GLY A 76 -6.79 -0.75 -5.97
C GLY A 76 -7.65 -1.98 -6.31
N VAL A 77 -8.42 -2.53 -5.37
CA VAL A 77 -9.41 -3.59 -5.66
C VAL A 77 -10.43 -3.10 -6.69
N ALA A 78 -10.90 -1.86 -6.56
CA ALA A 78 -11.86 -1.29 -7.49
C ALA A 78 -11.31 -1.16 -8.92
N THR A 79 -10.00 -0.98 -9.09
CA THR A 79 -9.36 -0.97 -10.42
C THR A 79 -9.15 -2.37 -10.99
N GLN A 80 -8.88 -3.35 -10.13
CA GLN A 80 -8.61 -4.75 -10.53
C GLN A 80 -9.85 -5.56 -10.86
N THR A 81 -11.03 -5.18 -10.36
CA THR A 81 -12.23 -6.00 -10.45
C THR A 81 -13.03 -5.75 -11.73
N GLN A 82 -13.54 -6.83 -12.34
CA GLN A 82 -14.51 -6.77 -13.44
C GLN A 82 -15.96 -6.50 -12.96
N TYR A 83 -16.25 -6.74 -11.67
CA TYR A 83 -17.61 -6.61 -11.14
C TYR A 83 -17.95 -5.16 -10.79
N ARG A 84 -18.95 -4.58 -11.47
CA ARG A 84 -19.39 -3.18 -11.27
C ARG A 84 -19.76 -2.86 -9.83
N TRP A 85 -20.47 -3.77 -9.16
CA TRP A 85 -20.87 -3.58 -7.76
C TRP A 85 -19.67 -3.51 -6.82
N LEU A 86 -18.66 -4.36 -7.04
CA LEU A 86 -17.44 -4.36 -6.22
C LEU A 86 -16.57 -3.12 -6.49
N ARG A 87 -16.57 -2.63 -7.74
CA ARG A 87 -15.90 -1.37 -8.10
C ARG A 87 -16.45 -0.17 -7.33
N MET A 88 -17.75 -0.19 -7.02
CA MET A 88 -18.41 0.86 -6.23
C MET A 88 -18.27 0.63 -4.72
N LEU A 89 -18.44 -0.61 -4.26
CA LEU A 89 -18.48 -0.91 -2.82
C LEU A 89 -17.09 -1.03 -2.20
N ALA A 90 -16.05 -1.44 -2.94
CA ALA A 90 -14.72 -1.57 -2.39
C ALA A 90 -14.19 -0.26 -1.81
N PRO A 91 -14.23 0.90 -2.50
CA PRO A 91 -13.79 2.16 -1.91
C PRO A 91 -14.54 2.54 -0.64
N LEU A 92 -15.86 2.30 -0.61
CA LEU A 92 -16.69 2.57 0.58
C LEU A 92 -16.28 1.66 1.75
N ALA A 93 -16.07 0.37 1.49
CA ALA A 93 -15.59 -0.56 2.51
C ALA A 93 -14.21 -0.18 3.04
N GLY A 94 -13.28 0.21 2.16
CA GLY A 94 -11.96 0.69 2.55
C GLY A 94 -12.01 1.97 3.39
N LEU A 95 -12.87 2.92 3.01
CA LEU A 95 -13.06 4.14 3.78
C LEU A 95 -13.66 3.85 5.16
N THR A 96 -14.68 3.00 5.23
CA THR A 96 -15.28 2.58 6.51
C THR A 96 -14.25 1.92 7.40
N LEU A 97 -13.45 1.00 6.86
CA LEU A 97 -12.41 0.31 7.63
C LEU A 97 -11.34 1.29 8.14
N ALA A 98 -10.92 2.24 7.31
CA ALA A 98 -9.98 3.28 7.69
C ALA A 98 -10.53 4.18 8.82
N ILE A 99 -11.80 4.58 8.73
CA ILE A 99 -12.48 5.36 9.77
C ILE A 99 -12.57 4.58 11.07
N VAL A 100 -12.99 3.30 11.03
CA VAL A 100 -13.08 2.44 12.21
C VAL A 100 -11.71 2.28 12.88
N ALA A 101 -10.66 2.02 12.09
CA ALA A 101 -9.31 1.92 12.62
C ALA A 101 -8.82 3.23 13.27
N HIS A 102 -9.11 4.37 12.65
CA HIS A 102 -8.80 5.69 13.19
C HIS A 102 -9.59 5.98 14.48
N MET A 103 -10.87 5.64 14.51
CA MET A 103 -11.68 5.77 15.73
C MET A 103 -11.14 4.92 16.88
N LEU A 104 -10.81 3.66 16.63
CA LEU A 104 -10.21 2.78 17.62
C LEU A 104 -8.88 3.34 18.15
N PHE A 105 -8.05 3.86 17.26
CA PHE A 105 -6.80 4.51 17.63
C PHE A 105 -7.00 5.68 18.61
N ASN A 106 -8.03 6.48 18.41
CA ASN A 106 -8.31 7.64 19.26
C ASN A 106 -9.09 7.30 20.52
N VAL A 107 -10.01 6.34 20.45
CA VAL A 107 -10.94 6.02 21.56
C VAL A 107 -10.27 5.13 22.61
N LEU A 108 -9.44 4.16 22.23
CA LEU A 108 -8.83 3.24 23.19
C LEU A 108 -7.99 3.93 24.28
N PRO A 109 -7.12 4.92 23.96
CA PRO A 109 -6.41 5.68 24.98
C PRO A 109 -7.36 6.48 25.90
N LEU A 110 -8.44 7.02 25.34
CA LEU A 110 -9.45 7.75 26.09
C LEU A 110 -10.18 6.85 27.09
N VAL A 111 -10.58 5.65 26.69
CA VAL A 111 -11.22 4.66 27.57
C VAL A 111 -10.27 4.29 28.71
N ALA A 112 -9.00 4.00 28.41
CA ALA A 112 -8.00 3.69 29.42
C ALA A 112 -7.80 4.85 30.43
N ALA A 113 -7.82 6.09 29.95
CA ALA A 113 -7.73 7.27 30.83
C ALA A 113 -8.97 7.42 31.72
N VAL A 114 -10.17 7.15 31.20
CA VAL A 114 -11.42 7.18 32.00
C VAL A 114 -11.44 6.07 33.07
N GLU A 115 -11.00 4.85 32.69
CA GLU A 115 -10.91 3.73 33.65
C GLU A 115 -9.92 4.01 34.77
N SER A 116 -8.75 4.58 34.48
CA SER A 116 -7.76 4.99 35.47
C SER A 116 -8.32 6.06 36.41
N ALA A 117 -9.01 7.04 35.88
CA ALA A 117 -9.66 8.08 36.68
C ALA A 117 -10.76 7.50 37.61
N ALA A 118 -11.53 6.55 37.10
CA ALA A 118 -12.58 5.87 37.89
C ALA A 118 -11.99 4.97 38.99
N ALA A 119 -10.80 4.43 38.80
CA ALA A 119 -10.07 3.65 39.80
C ALA A 119 -9.41 4.50 40.89
N GLY A 120 -9.54 5.84 40.83
CA GLY A 120 -8.96 6.75 41.79
C GLY A 120 -7.51 7.15 41.53
N ASP A 121 -6.95 6.72 40.42
CA ASP A 121 -5.68 7.19 39.86
C ASP A 121 -5.96 8.27 38.81
N PRO A 122 -6.10 9.55 39.20
CA PRO A 122 -6.30 10.59 38.19
C PRO A 122 -5.09 10.62 37.30
N PRO A 123 -5.29 10.62 35.95
CA PRO A 123 -4.19 10.78 35.04
C PRO A 123 -3.45 12.06 35.43
N ALA A 124 -2.15 11.96 35.59
CA ALA A 124 -1.31 13.13 35.84
C ALA A 124 -1.62 14.13 34.74
N ARG A 125 -2.09 15.31 35.12
CA ARG A 125 -2.51 16.34 34.15
C ARG A 125 -1.36 16.62 33.21
N GLY A 126 -1.56 16.27 31.94
CA GLY A 126 -0.70 16.66 30.83
C GLY A 126 0.26 15.61 30.27
N GLU A 127 0.53 14.51 30.95
CA GLU A 127 1.42 13.46 30.43
C GLU A 127 0.74 12.09 30.47
N PRO A 128 0.55 11.42 29.34
CA PRO A 128 0.07 10.03 29.34
C PRO A 128 1.08 9.06 29.98
N PHE A 129 2.36 9.49 30.13
CA PHE A 129 3.44 8.71 30.76
C PHE A 129 4.37 9.60 31.60
N PRO A 130 3.90 10.17 32.72
CA PRO A 130 4.56 11.27 33.46
C PRO A 130 5.96 10.96 34.01
N ASN A 131 6.31 9.68 34.13
CA ASN A 131 7.59 9.23 34.71
C ASN A 131 8.44 8.43 33.74
N MET A 132 8.09 8.40 32.42
CA MET A 132 8.79 7.64 31.42
C MET A 132 9.73 8.51 30.59
N GLY A 133 10.97 8.03 30.39
CA GLY A 133 11.92 8.64 29.50
C GLY A 133 11.49 8.48 28.01
N PHE A 134 12.20 9.20 27.12
CA PHE A 134 11.93 9.13 25.67
C PHE A 134 11.87 7.69 25.14
N VAL A 135 12.87 6.86 25.48
CA VAL A 135 12.96 5.47 24.98
C VAL A 135 11.81 4.62 25.48
N GLU A 136 11.50 4.72 26.76
CA GLU A 136 10.41 3.96 27.38
C GLU A 136 9.06 4.35 26.79
N THR A 137 8.79 5.63 26.62
CA THR A 137 7.57 6.16 25.99
C THR A 137 7.48 5.71 24.54
N PHE A 138 8.59 5.76 23.79
CA PHE A 138 8.64 5.30 22.41
C PHE A 138 8.34 3.80 22.29
N VAL A 139 8.99 2.97 23.12
CA VAL A 139 8.79 1.51 23.10
C VAL A 139 7.37 1.15 23.52
N SER A 140 6.87 1.71 24.63
CA SER A 140 5.53 1.42 25.15
C SER A 140 4.44 1.82 24.16
N SER A 141 4.53 3.02 23.58
CA SER A 141 3.58 3.47 22.55
C SER A 141 3.68 2.64 21.27
N SER A 142 4.88 2.21 20.88
CA SER A 142 5.08 1.33 19.74
C SER A 142 4.46 -0.04 19.93
N LEU A 143 4.60 -0.65 21.11
CA LEU A 143 4.00 -1.94 21.45
C LEU A 143 2.47 -1.85 21.49
N LEU A 144 1.93 -0.80 22.10
CA LEU A 144 0.48 -0.57 22.11
C LEU A 144 -0.06 -0.43 20.69
N GLN A 145 0.61 0.34 19.83
CA GLN A 145 0.23 0.50 18.44
C GLN A 145 0.32 -0.82 17.66
N LEU A 146 1.33 -1.64 17.91
CA LEU A 146 1.44 -2.96 17.32
C LEU A 146 0.21 -3.82 17.62
N VAL A 147 -0.23 -3.85 18.88
CA VAL A 147 -1.43 -4.63 19.26
C VAL A 147 -2.68 -4.11 18.55
N ILE A 148 -2.88 -2.79 18.54
CA ILE A 148 -4.05 -2.15 17.90
C ILE A 148 -4.05 -2.41 16.39
N PHE A 149 -2.90 -2.28 15.74
CA PHE A 149 -2.82 -2.37 14.27
C PHE A 149 -2.59 -3.78 13.74
N LEU A 150 -2.24 -4.76 14.57
CA LEU A 150 -1.99 -6.12 14.12
C LEU A 150 -3.12 -6.72 13.26
N PRO A 151 -4.41 -6.60 13.61
CA PRO A 151 -5.50 -7.11 12.77
C PRO A 151 -5.53 -6.44 11.39
N PHE A 152 -5.30 -5.13 11.33
CA PHE A 152 -5.30 -4.37 10.08
C PHE A 152 -4.07 -4.69 9.22
N LEU A 153 -2.91 -4.90 9.83
CA LEU A 153 -1.70 -5.37 9.15
C LEU A 153 -1.91 -6.75 8.52
N LEU A 154 -2.58 -7.66 9.24
CA LEU A 154 -2.92 -8.97 8.72
C LEU A 154 -3.88 -8.89 7.52
N ILE A 155 -4.90 -8.03 7.60
CA ILE A 155 -5.82 -7.77 6.48
C ILE A 155 -5.04 -7.26 5.26
N LEU A 156 -4.14 -6.28 5.44
CA LEU A 156 -3.32 -5.75 4.35
C LEU A 156 -2.36 -6.80 3.80
N ALA A 157 -1.75 -7.63 4.64
CA ALA A 157 -0.86 -8.70 4.21
C ALA A 157 -1.60 -9.76 3.38
N ILE A 158 -2.80 -10.17 3.81
CA ILE A 158 -3.67 -11.08 3.06
C ILE A 158 -4.10 -10.46 1.73
N ALA A 159 -4.45 -9.17 1.75
CA ALA A 159 -4.85 -8.43 0.57
C ALA A 159 -3.71 -8.35 -0.45
N LEU A 160 -2.49 -8.01 -0.01
CA LEU A 160 -1.28 -8.00 -0.84
C LEU A 160 -0.97 -9.38 -1.43
N TRP A 161 -1.07 -10.43 -0.62
CA TRP A 161 -0.85 -11.79 -1.07
C TRP A 161 -1.86 -12.21 -2.16
N ARG A 162 -3.14 -11.89 -1.96
CA ARG A 162 -4.19 -12.15 -2.96
C ARG A 162 -4.00 -11.32 -4.22
N SER A 163 -3.61 -10.05 -4.10
CA SER A 163 -3.28 -9.19 -5.23
C SER A 163 -2.13 -9.78 -6.05
N GLY A 164 -1.04 -10.19 -5.40
CA GLY A 164 0.08 -10.81 -6.08
C GLY A 164 -0.26 -12.15 -6.76
N MET A 165 -1.22 -12.92 -6.23
CA MET A 165 -1.72 -14.11 -6.92
C MET A 165 -2.57 -13.76 -8.15
N TRP A 166 -3.35 -12.68 -8.07
CA TRP A 166 -4.14 -12.20 -9.20
C TRP A 166 -3.23 -11.66 -10.32
N GLU A 167 -2.24 -10.84 -10.00
CA GLU A 167 -1.25 -10.31 -10.94
C GLU A 167 -0.56 -11.43 -11.72
N ARG A 168 -0.09 -12.47 -11.02
CA ARG A 168 0.54 -13.63 -11.64
C ARG A 168 -0.39 -14.41 -12.56
N ARG A 169 -1.68 -14.51 -12.23
CA ARG A 169 -2.66 -15.10 -13.14
C ARG A 169 -2.81 -14.27 -14.40
N VAL A 170 -2.99 -12.95 -14.26
CA VAL A 170 -3.11 -12.05 -15.40
C VAL A 170 -1.89 -12.16 -16.32
N ILE A 171 -0.69 -12.07 -15.75
CA ILE A 171 0.56 -12.19 -16.53
C ILE A 171 0.62 -13.52 -17.25
N ARG A 172 0.36 -14.62 -16.58
CA ARG A 172 0.37 -15.96 -17.18
C ARG A 172 -0.67 -16.10 -18.30
N ASP A 173 -1.90 -15.67 -18.04
CA ASP A 173 -3.02 -15.88 -18.95
C ASP A 173 -2.92 -14.94 -20.17
N GLU A 174 -2.49 -13.70 -19.97
CA GLU A 174 -2.42 -12.69 -21.03
C GLU A 174 -1.13 -12.72 -21.86
N LEU A 175 -0.04 -13.27 -21.34
CA LEU A 175 1.19 -13.44 -22.12
C LEU A 175 1.30 -14.80 -22.82
N ALA A 176 0.42 -15.75 -22.52
CA ALA A 176 0.47 -17.08 -23.11
C ALA A 176 0.35 -17.05 -24.65
N ASP A 177 -0.50 -16.19 -25.19
CA ASP A 177 -0.70 -15.98 -26.62
C ASP A 177 0.34 -15.06 -27.28
N GLU A 178 1.21 -14.43 -26.50
CA GLU A 178 2.35 -13.63 -26.96
C GLU A 178 3.64 -14.47 -27.13
N VAL A 179 3.65 -15.70 -26.65
CA VAL A 179 4.82 -16.60 -26.76
C VAL A 179 5.09 -16.93 -28.23
N GLY A 180 6.32 -16.66 -28.66
CA GLY A 180 6.74 -16.82 -30.07
C GLY A 180 6.39 -15.62 -30.97
N ARG A 181 5.62 -14.66 -30.50
CA ARG A 181 5.30 -13.41 -31.19
C ARG A 181 6.08 -12.22 -30.61
N THR A 182 5.82 -11.92 -29.34
CA THR A 182 6.37 -10.76 -28.64
C THR A 182 7.22 -11.19 -27.43
N VAL A 183 6.95 -12.33 -26.85
CA VAL A 183 7.64 -12.88 -25.68
C VAL A 183 8.30 -14.19 -26.06
N SER A 184 9.57 -14.42 -25.68
CA SER A 184 10.21 -15.72 -25.89
C SER A 184 9.71 -16.76 -24.88
N ALA A 185 9.83 -18.05 -25.22
CA ALA A 185 9.41 -19.13 -24.32
C ALA A 185 10.20 -19.13 -23.00
N ASP A 186 11.49 -18.73 -23.04
CA ASP A 186 12.33 -18.65 -21.86
C ASP A 186 11.93 -17.46 -20.99
N GLU A 187 11.72 -16.28 -21.57
CA GLU A 187 11.20 -15.10 -20.87
C GLU A 187 9.86 -15.39 -20.20
N TYR A 188 8.92 -15.99 -20.92
CA TYR A 188 7.62 -16.36 -20.38
C TYR A 188 7.75 -17.30 -19.18
N ARG A 189 8.61 -18.33 -19.26
CA ARG A 189 8.86 -19.26 -18.18
C ARG A 189 9.44 -18.58 -16.96
N ASP A 190 10.37 -17.63 -17.14
CA ASP A 190 11.00 -16.90 -16.05
C ASP A 190 10.01 -15.95 -15.37
N ILE A 191 9.20 -15.23 -16.15
CA ILE A 191 8.17 -14.31 -15.61
C ILE A 191 7.09 -15.06 -14.85
N VAL A 192 6.55 -16.15 -15.42
CA VAL A 192 5.51 -16.96 -14.78
C VAL A 192 6.02 -17.70 -13.54
N GLY A 193 7.31 -18.06 -13.54
CA GLY A 193 7.98 -18.68 -12.39
C GLY A 193 8.37 -17.69 -11.28
N ASP A 194 8.14 -16.40 -11.47
CA ASP A 194 8.49 -15.37 -10.49
C ASP A 194 7.69 -15.51 -9.19
N ARG A 195 8.34 -15.25 -8.08
CA ARG A 195 7.73 -15.29 -6.75
C ARG A 195 7.44 -13.88 -6.25
N MET A 196 6.41 -13.75 -5.43
CA MET A 196 5.83 -12.51 -4.93
C MET A 196 6.82 -11.42 -4.44
N PHE A 197 8.03 -11.81 -4.03
CA PHE A 197 9.05 -10.90 -3.51
C PHE A 197 10.40 -11.02 -4.22
N ARG A 198 10.45 -11.70 -5.36
CA ARG A 198 11.71 -11.99 -6.03
C ARG A 198 11.50 -11.97 -7.53
N THR A 199 11.64 -10.80 -8.15
CA THR A 199 11.69 -10.67 -9.60
C THR A 199 12.90 -11.44 -10.10
N ARG A 200 12.68 -12.54 -10.82
CA ARG A 200 13.77 -13.24 -11.53
C ARG A 200 14.23 -12.30 -12.64
N ARG A 201 15.48 -11.89 -12.54
CA ARG A 201 16.14 -11.21 -13.64
C ARG A 201 16.36 -12.24 -14.74
N ILE A 202 16.14 -11.84 -15.98
CA ILE A 202 16.56 -12.61 -17.14
C ILE A 202 18.09 -12.53 -17.14
N ASP A 203 18.76 -13.61 -16.72
CA ASP A 203 20.19 -13.64 -16.38
C ASP A 203 21.13 -13.27 -17.55
N ARG A 204 20.64 -13.24 -18.78
CA ARG A 204 21.40 -12.96 -20.00
C ARG A 204 21.44 -11.49 -20.41
N LEU A 205 20.64 -10.65 -19.77
CA LEU A 205 20.50 -9.24 -20.12
C LEU A 205 21.16 -8.35 -19.08
N GLN A 206 21.61 -7.19 -19.49
CA GLN A 206 22.04 -6.16 -18.55
C GLN A 206 20.92 -5.86 -17.55
N PRO A 207 21.21 -5.66 -16.25
CA PRO A 207 20.16 -5.54 -15.21
C PRO A 207 19.11 -4.46 -15.48
N ARG A 208 19.50 -3.36 -16.11
CA ARG A 208 18.57 -2.26 -16.45
C ARG A 208 17.65 -2.62 -17.62
N VAL A 209 18.19 -3.24 -18.65
CA VAL A 209 17.41 -3.66 -19.83
C VAL A 209 16.48 -4.81 -19.45
N SER A 210 16.95 -5.76 -18.64
CA SER A 210 16.13 -6.84 -18.12
C SER A 210 14.95 -6.32 -17.31
N ALA A 211 15.15 -5.32 -16.43
CA ALA A 211 14.07 -4.71 -15.66
C ALA A 211 13.06 -3.98 -16.56
N ALA A 212 13.54 -3.22 -17.56
CA ALA A 212 12.69 -2.53 -18.52
C ALA A 212 11.87 -3.51 -19.37
N LEU A 213 12.49 -4.60 -19.82
CA LEU A 213 11.83 -5.64 -20.61
C LEU A 213 10.72 -6.34 -19.81
N VAL A 214 11.02 -6.75 -18.56
CA VAL A 214 10.02 -7.36 -17.67
C VAL A 214 8.87 -6.40 -17.42
N ASN A 215 9.17 -5.12 -17.17
CA ASN A 215 8.14 -4.11 -16.94
C ASN A 215 7.24 -3.93 -18.17
N ALA A 216 7.82 -3.81 -19.37
CA ALA A 216 7.06 -3.69 -20.61
C ALA A 216 6.14 -4.92 -20.87
N GLN A 217 6.61 -6.12 -20.53
CA GLN A 217 5.82 -7.35 -20.63
C GLN A 217 4.66 -7.37 -19.61
N HIS A 218 4.88 -6.88 -18.39
CA HIS A 218 3.81 -6.74 -17.40
C HIS A 218 2.76 -5.72 -17.87
N GLU A 219 3.17 -4.56 -18.34
CA GLU A 219 2.27 -3.52 -18.86
C GLU A 219 1.43 -4.06 -20.04
N LEU A 220 2.06 -4.80 -20.95
CA LEU A 220 1.35 -5.48 -22.04
C LEU A 220 0.26 -6.42 -21.50
N ALA A 221 0.58 -7.26 -20.52
CA ALA A 221 -0.38 -8.19 -19.92
C ALA A 221 -1.56 -7.46 -19.25
N PHE A 222 -1.28 -6.45 -18.41
CA PHE A 222 -2.31 -5.68 -17.74
C PHE A 222 -3.18 -4.88 -18.71
N ARG A 223 -2.59 -4.31 -19.76
CA ARG A 223 -3.37 -3.61 -20.77
C ARG A 223 -4.28 -4.56 -21.54
N LYS A 224 -3.79 -5.73 -21.95
CA LYS A 224 -4.60 -6.77 -22.61
C LYS A 224 -5.78 -7.18 -21.73
N ARG A 225 -5.53 -7.45 -20.45
CA ARG A 225 -6.58 -7.79 -19.50
C ARG A 225 -7.64 -6.70 -19.41
N ARG A 226 -7.22 -5.45 -19.30
CA ARG A 226 -8.13 -4.29 -19.18
C ARG A 226 -9.03 -4.12 -20.41
N VAL A 227 -8.47 -4.30 -21.60
CA VAL A 227 -9.21 -4.23 -22.87
C VAL A 227 -10.21 -5.39 -22.96
N ARG A 228 -9.81 -6.61 -22.61
CA ARG A 228 -10.73 -7.77 -22.57
C ARG A 228 -11.85 -7.61 -21.58
N ASP A 229 -11.57 -7.09 -20.40
CA ASP A 229 -12.59 -6.82 -19.35
C ASP A 229 -13.56 -5.71 -19.78
N ALA A 230 -13.16 -4.82 -20.69
CA ALA A 230 -14.04 -3.83 -21.33
C ALA A 230 -14.88 -4.43 -22.47
N GLY A 231 -14.64 -5.67 -22.88
CA GLY A 231 -15.31 -6.32 -24.01
C GLY A 231 -14.74 -5.89 -25.36
N GLU A 232 -13.56 -5.27 -25.38
CA GLU A 232 -12.88 -4.79 -26.59
C GLU A 232 -11.84 -5.82 -27.10
N ASN A 233 -11.46 -5.68 -28.36
CA ASN A 233 -10.44 -6.56 -28.96
C ASN A 233 -9.02 -6.01 -28.70
N PRO A 234 -8.14 -6.75 -28.00
CA PRO A 234 -6.76 -6.33 -27.74
C PRO A 234 -5.92 -6.03 -29.00
N GLU A 235 -6.24 -6.67 -30.12
CA GLU A 235 -5.49 -6.45 -31.37
C GLU A 235 -5.72 -5.05 -31.98
N HIS A 236 -6.77 -4.35 -31.58
CA HIS A 236 -7.10 -3.02 -32.06
C HIS A 236 -6.66 -1.90 -31.09
N ASP A 237 -6.08 -2.24 -29.96
CA ASP A 237 -5.67 -1.25 -28.96
C ASP A 237 -4.26 -0.70 -29.28
N PRO A 238 -4.11 0.63 -29.48
CA PRO A 238 -2.84 1.23 -29.87
C PRO A 238 -1.76 1.14 -28.78
N LEU A 239 -2.15 1.06 -27.49
CA LEU A 239 -1.18 0.91 -26.41
C LEU A 239 -0.61 -0.51 -26.37
N ILE A 240 -1.42 -1.53 -26.68
CA ILE A 240 -0.93 -2.91 -26.82
C ILE A 240 0.07 -3.00 -27.97
N ALA A 241 -0.22 -2.37 -29.11
CA ALA A 241 0.73 -2.30 -30.22
C ALA A 241 2.04 -1.59 -29.81
N GLY A 242 1.93 -0.48 -29.11
CA GLY A 242 3.10 0.26 -28.58
C GLY A 242 3.95 -0.56 -27.60
N TRP A 243 3.35 -1.32 -26.69
CA TRP A 243 4.10 -2.19 -25.79
C TRP A 243 4.79 -3.35 -26.50
N ARG A 244 4.16 -3.92 -27.55
CA ARG A 244 4.80 -4.94 -28.40
C ARG A 244 6.02 -4.39 -29.12
N GLU A 245 5.93 -3.18 -29.64
CA GLU A 245 7.04 -2.49 -30.31
C GLU A 245 8.17 -2.18 -29.29
N GLU A 246 7.85 -1.67 -28.13
CA GLU A 246 8.83 -1.39 -27.07
C GLU A 246 9.60 -2.64 -26.63
N ILE A 247 8.91 -3.77 -26.46
CA ILE A 247 9.55 -5.06 -26.16
C ILE A 247 10.52 -5.46 -27.28
N GLY A 248 10.12 -5.29 -28.56
CA GLY A 248 11.00 -5.52 -29.68
C GLY A 248 12.26 -4.65 -29.63
N ARG A 249 12.09 -3.35 -29.43
CA ARG A 249 13.18 -2.37 -29.32
C ARG A 249 14.15 -2.67 -28.17
N LEU A 250 13.62 -3.05 -27.00
CA LEU A 250 14.45 -3.39 -25.85
C LEU A 250 15.32 -4.62 -26.08
N ARG A 251 14.89 -5.55 -26.95
CA ARG A 251 15.69 -6.70 -27.32
C ARG A 251 16.81 -6.38 -28.31
N GLU A 252 16.65 -5.38 -29.18
CA GLU A 252 17.68 -4.96 -30.12
C GLU A 252 18.88 -4.27 -29.42
N VAL A 253 18.68 -3.78 -28.20
CA VAL A 253 19.72 -3.11 -27.40
C VAL A 253 20.61 -4.12 -26.67
N VAL A 254 20.28 -5.39 -26.70
CA VAL A 254 21.00 -6.50 -26.08
C VAL A 254 21.90 -7.20 -27.10
#